data_bde623cf7839b9521acd5e07c20bc73c
#
_entry.id   bde623cf7839b9521acd5e07c20bc73c
#
_cell.length_a   1.000
_cell.length_b   1.000
_cell.length_c   1.000
_cell.angle_alpha   90.00
_cell.angle_beta   90.00
_cell.angle_gamma   90.00
#
_symmetry.space_group_name_H-M   'P 1'
#
loop_
_entity.id
_entity.type
_entity.pdbx_description
1 polymer ?
#
loop_
_entity_poly.entity_id
_entity_poly.type
_entity_poly.pdbx_seq_one_letter_code
_entity_poly.pdbx_strand_id
1 'polypeptide(L)'
;QAKKISFLINNTAGKNLTGDKSVEKLAPKMNEAWLDQDHKVFSYEPQPAGTIRVNYYRTDGNYDKKSLWYWGDVKNPSSGEWPNGTDFTATGKYGRYIDIPLKDAAKDLGFLLLDRNKQGDDVKIRKEDYKFTDLKNHSQIFLKDDDESIYTNPYYVHDIRMTGAQHVGTSSIESSFSTLVGAKKEDILKHSNITNHLGNKVTITDVTIDEAGKKVTYSGDFSDTKHPYTVSYNSDKFTTKTSWRLKDETYSYDGKLGADLKEEGKQVDLTLWSPSADKVSVVVYDKNDPEKVVGTVALEKGERGTWKQTLDSTNKLGITDFTGYYYQYQIERQGKTVLALDPYAKSLAAWNSDDAKIDDAHKVAKAAFVDPAKLGPQDLTYGKIRNFKSREDAVIYEAHVRDFTSDPAIAKDLTKPFGTFEAFIEKLDYLKDLGVTHIQLLPVLSYYFVNELKNHERLSDYASSNSNYNWGYDPQNYFSLTGMYSSDPKNPEKRIAEFKNLINEIHKRGMGAIL
;
A
#
# COMPACT_ATOMS: atom_id res chain seq x y z
N GLN A 1 9.11 -2.62 -8.80
CA GLN A 1 10.08 -1.59 -9.22
C GLN A 1 9.63 -0.22 -8.75
N ALA A 2 10.58 0.61 -8.28
CA ALA A 2 10.29 2.00 -7.96
C ALA A 2 9.81 2.73 -9.23
N LYS A 3 8.73 3.51 -9.10
CA LYS A 3 8.19 4.31 -10.21
C LYS A 3 8.78 5.70 -10.26
N LYS A 4 9.36 6.15 -9.16
CA LYS A 4 9.91 7.48 -8.94
C LYS A 4 11.03 7.42 -7.92
N ILE A 5 12.06 8.22 -8.10
CA ILE A 5 13.09 8.50 -7.09
C ILE A 5 13.05 9.98 -6.79
N SER A 6 12.91 10.35 -5.52
CA SER A 6 13.02 11.73 -5.07
C SER A 6 14.34 11.95 -4.35
N PHE A 7 14.94 13.12 -4.54
CA PHE A 7 16.22 13.48 -3.95
C PHE A 7 16.34 15.00 -3.81
N LEU A 8 17.32 15.41 -3.03
CA LEU A 8 17.81 16.80 -2.95
C LEU A 8 19.33 16.80 -2.86
N ILE A 9 19.96 17.91 -3.23
CA ILE A 9 21.40 18.08 -3.12
C ILE A 9 21.69 19.13 -2.05
N ASN A 10 22.50 18.75 -1.05
CA ASN A 10 22.99 19.65 -0.02
C ASN A 10 24.48 19.96 -0.26
N ASN A 11 24.92 21.14 0.17
CA ASN A 11 26.35 21.40 0.32
C ASN A 11 26.92 20.68 1.56
N THR A 12 28.21 20.72 1.74
CA THR A 12 28.91 20.10 2.88
C THR A 12 28.49 20.65 4.25
N ALA A 13 27.84 21.82 4.30
CA ALA A 13 27.26 22.40 5.50
C ALA A 13 25.80 22.04 5.71
N GLY A 14 25.24 21.11 4.91
CA GLY A 14 23.85 20.64 5.02
C GLY A 14 22.78 21.58 4.42
N LYS A 15 23.19 22.69 3.78
CA LYS A 15 22.26 23.61 3.12
C LYS A 15 21.73 23.00 1.82
N ASN A 16 20.42 22.93 1.68
CA ASN A 16 19.74 22.47 0.46
C ASN A 16 20.02 23.44 -0.70
N LEU A 17 20.56 22.91 -1.80
CA LEU A 17 20.93 23.67 -3.00
C LEU A 17 19.88 23.56 -4.11
N THR A 18 19.08 22.49 -4.15
CA THR A 18 18.22 22.18 -5.29
C THR A 18 16.73 22.25 -5.00
N GLY A 19 16.30 22.24 -3.72
CA GLY A 19 14.94 21.86 -3.35
C GLY A 19 14.66 20.38 -3.69
N ASP A 20 13.43 19.93 -3.47
CA ASP A 20 13.01 18.57 -3.80
C ASP A 20 13.00 18.37 -5.31
N LYS A 21 13.72 17.38 -5.78
CA LYS A 21 13.80 16.95 -7.18
C LYS A 21 13.32 15.51 -7.30
N SER A 22 12.90 15.12 -8.49
CA SER A 22 12.52 13.75 -8.74
C SER A 22 12.83 13.31 -10.17
N VAL A 23 13.14 12.03 -10.30
CA VAL A 23 13.13 11.32 -11.57
C VAL A 23 11.78 10.62 -11.66
N GLU A 24 10.93 11.12 -12.53
CA GLU A 24 9.61 10.55 -12.82
C GLU A 24 9.75 9.46 -13.89
N LYS A 25 8.84 8.49 -13.87
CA LYS A 25 8.76 7.44 -14.89
C LYS A 25 10.08 6.72 -15.12
N LEU A 26 10.61 6.10 -14.05
CA LEU A 26 11.82 5.28 -14.15
C LEU A 26 11.65 4.19 -15.22
N ALA A 27 12.47 4.28 -16.26
CA ALA A 27 12.53 3.26 -17.31
C ALA A 27 13.32 2.03 -16.85
N PRO A 28 13.06 0.84 -17.39
CA PRO A 28 13.95 -0.31 -17.22
C PRO A 28 15.39 0.04 -17.66
N LYS A 29 16.38 -0.48 -16.94
CA LYS A 29 17.81 -0.23 -17.20
C LYS A 29 18.26 1.24 -17.06
N MET A 30 17.41 2.17 -16.64
CA MET A 30 17.82 3.53 -16.34
C MET A 30 18.72 3.52 -15.10
N ASN A 31 19.96 3.93 -15.25
CA ASN A 31 20.99 3.90 -14.22
C ASN A 31 21.63 5.27 -14.00
N GLU A 32 21.12 6.31 -14.65
CA GLU A 32 21.65 7.66 -14.54
C GLU A 32 20.53 8.70 -14.56
N ALA A 33 20.76 9.80 -13.88
CA ALA A 33 19.98 11.02 -13.96
C ALA A 33 20.96 12.20 -13.92
N TRP A 34 20.66 13.22 -14.69
CA TRP A 34 21.50 14.40 -14.86
C TRP A 34 20.76 15.64 -14.40
N LEU A 35 21.49 16.58 -13.78
CA LEU A 35 21.00 17.90 -13.47
C LEU A 35 21.78 18.92 -14.29
N ASP A 36 21.08 19.86 -14.91
CA ASP A 36 21.73 21.04 -15.48
C ASP A 36 22.00 22.10 -14.40
N GLN A 37 22.59 23.21 -14.81
CA GLN A 37 22.90 24.33 -13.92
C GLN A 37 21.67 24.99 -13.29
N ASP A 38 20.49 24.83 -13.90
CA ASP A 38 19.19 25.33 -13.41
C ASP A 38 18.46 24.27 -12.56
N HIS A 39 19.17 23.21 -12.19
CA HIS A 39 18.67 22.08 -11.40
C HIS A 39 17.49 21.33 -12.05
N LYS A 40 17.42 21.32 -13.37
CA LYS A 40 16.45 20.54 -14.12
C LYS A 40 16.93 19.11 -14.29
N VAL A 41 16.04 18.14 -14.14
CA VAL A 41 16.37 16.71 -14.16
C VAL A 41 16.17 16.13 -15.55
N PHE A 42 17.18 15.41 -16.05
CA PHE A 42 17.15 14.70 -17.33
C PHE A 42 17.50 13.22 -17.14
N SER A 43 16.99 12.38 -18.02
CA SER A 43 17.37 10.95 -18.14
C SER A 43 18.59 10.71 -19.03
N TYR A 44 19.25 11.77 -19.47
CA TYR A 44 20.40 11.80 -20.35
C TYR A 44 21.25 13.05 -20.06
N GLU A 45 22.50 13.08 -20.48
CA GLU A 45 23.35 14.27 -20.40
C GLU A 45 22.79 15.39 -21.27
N PRO A 46 22.39 16.54 -20.69
CA PRO A 46 21.78 17.62 -21.46
C PRO A 46 22.78 18.25 -22.41
N GLN A 47 22.28 18.68 -23.58
CA GLN A 47 23.08 19.44 -24.55
C GLN A 47 23.23 20.89 -24.09
N PRO A 48 24.26 21.61 -24.57
CA PRO A 48 24.42 23.04 -24.34
C PRO A 48 23.16 23.83 -24.74
N ALA A 49 22.88 24.90 -24.01
CA ALA A 49 21.74 25.78 -24.32
C ALA A 49 21.74 26.24 -25.78
N GLY A 50 20.55 26.27 -26.39
CA GLY A 50 20.37 26.64 -27.79
C GLY A 50 20.72 25.53 -28.80
N THR A 51 20.82 24.29 -28.34
CA THR A 51 21.02 23.11 -29.21
C THR A 51 20.05 22.00 -28.84
N ILE A 52 19.46 21.34 -29.83
CA ILE A 52 18.77 20.06 -29.65
C ILE A 52 19.46 18.97 -30.43
N ARG A 53 19.69 17.81 -29.78
CA ARG A 53 20.20 16.61 -30.41
C ARG A 53 19.07 15.72 -30.84
N VAL A 54 19.05 15.32 -32.10
CA VAL A 54 18.18 14.29 -32.64
C VAL A 54 18.98 13.01 -32.77
N ASN A 55 18.68 12.03 -31.93
CA ASN A 55 19.28 10.70 -32.00
C ASN A 55 18.39 9.80 -32.83
N TYR A 56 19.00 8.99 -33.67
CA TYR A 56 18.32 7.96 -34.45
C TYR A 56 19.01 6.62 -34.25
N TYR A 57 18.26 5.68 -33.68
CA TYR A 57 18.71 4.30 -33.47
C TYR A 57 18.16 3.39 -34.56
N ARG A 58 19.03 2.59 -35.12
CA ARG A 58 18.66 1.56 -36.07
C ARG A 58 19.08 0.19 -35.57
N THR A 59 18.14 -0.74 -35.59
CA THR A 59 18.36 -2.14 -35.15
C THR A 59 19.32 -2.88 -36.05
N ASP A 60 19.34 -2.54 -37.36
CA ASP A 60 20.23 -3.13 -38.36
C ASP A 60 21.62 -2.47 -38.44
N GLY A 61 21.81 -1.36 -37.69
CA GLY A 61 23.05 -0.58 -37.72
C GLY A 61 23.37 0.11 -39.05
N ASN A 62 22.48 0.06 -40.04
CA ASN A 62 22.69 0.62 -41.36
C ASN A 62 22.19 2.05 -41.48
N TYR A 63 23.12 3.00 -41.49
CA TYR A 63 22.83 4.45 -41.63
C TYR A 63 23.19 4.97 -43.04
N ASP A 64 23.52 4.10 -43.99
CA ASP A 64 23.85 4.53 -45.34
C ASP A 64 22.69 5.31 -45.97
N LYS A 65 22.99 6.53 -46.44
CA LYS A 65 22.04 7.47 -47.05
C LYS A 65 20.80 7.77 -46.18
N LYS A 66 20.91 7.62 -44.86
CA LYS A 66 19.87 8.08 -43.92
C LYS A 66 20.16 9.51 -43.52
N SER A 67 19.19 10.41 -43.68
CA SER A 67 19.35 11.83 -43.41
C SER A 67 18.12 12.42 -42.72
N LEU A 68 18.31 13.63 -42.16
CA LEU A 68 17.26 14.41 -41.52
C LEU A 68 17.03 15.68 -42.34
N TRP A 69 15.78 15.94 -42.73
CA TRP A 69 15.36 17.20 -43.26
C TRP A 69 14.57 17.93 -42.18
N TYR A 70 15.00 19.14 -41.78
CA TYR A 70 14.43 19.82 -40.62
C TYR A 70 14.22 21.32 -40.86
N TRP A 71 13.22 21.91 -40.19
CA TRP A 71 12.78 23.28 -40.25
C TRP A 71 12.18 23.76 -38.92
N GLY A 72 11.62 24.98 -38.89
CA GLY A 72 11.02 25.60 -37.69
C GLY A 72 11.97 26.60 -37.05
N ASP A 73 12.02 26.57 -35.70
CA ASP A 73 12.81 27.53 -34.94
C ASP A 73 14.31 27.12 -34.83
N VAL A 74 14.89 26.79 -35.97
CA VAL A 74 16.29 26.42 -36.11
C VAL A 74 17.10 27.52 -36.77
N LYS A 75 18.40 27.65 -36.43
CA LYS A 75 19.26 28.71 -37.03
C LYS A 75 19.52 28.42 -38.50
N ASN A 76 19.74 27.18 -38.87
CA ASN A 76 20.06 26.76 -40.24
C ASN A 76 19.10 25.64 -40.66
N PRO A 77 17.90 25.95 -41.17
CA PRO A 77 16.99 24.92 -41.66
C PRO A 77 17.59 24.20 -42.87
N SER A 78 17.17 22.97 -43.08
CA SER A 78 17.57 22.21 -44.26
C SER A 78 17.25 22.97 -45.51
N SER A 79 18.24 23.09 -46.37
CA SER A 79 18.17 23.82 -47.65
C SER A 79 18.94 23.04 -48.70
N GLY A 80 18.65 23.34 -49.97
CA GLY A 80 19.29 22.67 -51.09
C GLY A 80 18.30 21.80 -51.87
N GLU A 81 18.86 20.82 -52.59
CA GLU A 81 18.06 19.94 -53.43
C GLU A 81 17.42 18.81 -52.61
N TRP A 82 16.09 18.74 -52.67
CA TRP A 82 15.34 17.64 -52.09
C TRP A 82 15.62 16.33 -52.79
N PRO A 83 15.89 15.19 -52.05
CA PRO A 83 15.73 14.97 -50.61
C PRO A 83 17.07 14.97 -49.83
N ASN A 84 18.02 15.80 -50.15
CA ASN A 84 19.38 15.78 -49.59
C ASN A 84 19.45 16.27 -48.17
N GLY A 85 18.86 15.99 -47.19
CA GLY A 85 18.99 16.45 -45.82
C GLY A 85 20.39 16.28 -45.19
N THR A 86 20.50 16.50 -43.91
CA THR A 86 21.74 16.31 -43.14
C THR A 86 21.93 14.84 -42.78
N ASP A 87 23.06 14.26 -43.13
CA ASP A 87 23.37 12.84 -42.87
C ASP A 87 23.65 12.55 -41.40
N PHE A 88 23.19 11.39 -40.94
CA PHE A 88 23.52 10.88 -39.61
C PHE A 88 24.94 10.28 -39.60
N THR A 89 25.94 11.12 -39.38
CA THR A 89 27.37 10.71 -39.42
C THR A 89 27.98 10.55 -38.03
N ALA A 90 27.57 11.37 -37.06
CA ALA A 90 28.09 11.33 -35.70
C ALA A 90 27.51 10.15 -34.93
N THR A 91 28.35 9.39 -34.20
CA THR A 91 27.95 8.23 -33.38
C THR A 91 27.94 8.63 -31.92
N GLY A 92 26.86 8.29 -31.21
CA GLY A 92 26.67 8.53 -29.78
C GLY A 92 26.18 7.31 -29.01
N LYS A 93 25.91 7.50 -27.74
CA LYS A 93 25.42 6.47 -26.82
C LYS A 93 24.09 5.84 -27.28
N TYR A 94 23.26 6.61 -27.99
CA TYR A 94 21.89 6.25 -28.34
C TYR A 94 21.68 6.10 -29.87
N GLY A 95 22.69 5.67 -30.59
CA GLY A 95 22.68 5.58 -32.04
C GLY A 95 23.49 6.71 -32.70
N ARG A 96 23.19 6.98 -33.98
CA ARG A 96 23.76 8.18 -34.64
C ARG A 96 22.91 9.40 -34.38
N TYR A 97 23.52 10.59 -34.44
CA TYR A 97 22.82 11.83 -34.09
C TYR A 97 23.19 13.00 -34.99
N ILE A 98 22.34 14.03 -34.91
CA ILE A 98 22.55 15.35 -35.49
C ILE A 98 22.26 16.39 -34.41
N ASP A 99 23.18 17.33 -34.21
CA ASP A 99 23.00 18.48 -33.35
C ASP A 99 22.45 19.66 -34.17
N ILE A 100 21.32 20.18 -33.78
CA ILE A 100 20.62 21.26 -34.48
C ILE A 100 20.65 22.53 -33.62
N PRO A 101 21.34 23.59 -34.06
CA PRO A 101 21.30 24.88 -33.39
C PRO A 101 19.90 25.53 -33.48
N LEU A 102 19.37 25.93 -32.32
CA LEU A 102 18.07 26.58 -32.21
C LEU A 102 18.16 28.10 -32.21
N LYS A 103 17.14 28.77 -32.70
CA LYS A 103 16.95 30.20 -32.50
C LYS A 103 16.68 30.52 -31.02
N ASP A 104 16.86 31.77 -30.63
CA ASP A 104 16.51 32.23 -29.30
C ASP A 104 15.00 32.04 -29.07
N ALA A 105 14.64 31.53 -27.88
CA ALA A 105 13.26 31.22 -27.49
C ALA A 105 12.51 30.29 -28.46
N ALA A 106 13.21 29.34 -29.08
CA ALA A 106 12.64 28.31 -29.95
C ALA A 106 11.46 27.57 -29.31
N LYS A 107 10.39 27.38 -30.10
CA LYS A 107 9.15 26.74 -29.65
C LYS A 107 8.88 25.42 -30.35
N ASP A 108 9.28 25.29 -31.61
CA ASP A 108 9.02 24.09 -32.39
C ASP A 108 10.16 23.67 -33.32
N LEU A 109 10.24 22.38 -33.55
CA LEU A 109 11.09 21.72 -34.54
C LEU A 109 10.25 20.80 -35.39
N GLY A 110 10.20 21.05 -36.69
CA GLY A 110 9.63 20.14 -37.69
C GLY A 110 10.77 19.35 -38.37
N PHE A 111 10.54 18.07 -38.68
CA PHE A 111 11.54 17.30 -39.41
C PHE A 111 10.97 16.07 -40.11
N LEU A 112 11.74 15.54 -41.06
CA LEU A 112 11.51 14.27 -41.74
C LEU A 112 12.75 13.38 -41.63
N LEU A 113 12.55 12.10 -41.40
CA LEU A 113 13.55 11.07 -41.57
C LEU A 113 13.51 10.56 -43.02
N LEU A 114 14.67 10.54 -43.66
CA LEU A 114 14.79 10.20 -45.08
C LEU A 114 15.68 8.96 -45.29
N ASP A 115 15.25 8.13 -46.23
CA ASP A 115 16.02 7.00 -46.78
C ASP A 115 16.29 7.24 -48.27
N ARG A 116 17.40 7.86 -48.59
CA ARG A 116 17.78 8.20 -49.97
C ARG A 116 18.21 7.03 -50.81
N ASN A 117 18.12 5.81 -50.28
CA ASN A 117 18.21 4.58 -51.10
C ASN A 117 16.87 4.31 -51.81
N LYS A 118 15.79 5.03 -51.44
CA LYS A 118 14.46 4.94 -52.04
C LYS A 118 14.19 6.16 -52.92
N GLN A 119 13.10 6.13 -53.72
CA GLN A 119 12.75 7.19 -54.65
C GLN A 119 11.27 7.61 -54.45
N GLY A 120 10.91 8.79 -54.96
CA GLY A 120 9.57 9.32 -54.85
C GLY A 120 9.13 9.54 -53.40
N ASP A 121 7.89 9.23 -53.08
CA ASP A 121 7.33 9.41 -51.75
C ASP A 121 7.92 8.41 -50.75
N ASP A 122 8.47 7.28 -51.20
CA ASP A 122 9.06 6.27 -50.35
C ASP A 122 10.39 6.71 -49.72
N VAL A 123 10.96 7.81 -50.15
CA VAL A 123 12.13 8.45 -49.52
C VAL A 123 11.86 8.82 -48.07
N LYS A 124 10.61 9.17 -47.73
CA LYS A 124 10.19 9.46 -46.38
C LYS A 124 10.03 8.14 -45.62
N ILE A 125 10.74 8.00 -44.51
CA ILE A 125 10.63 6.82 -43.64
C ILE A 125 9.23 6.77 -42.97
N ARG A 126 8.65 7.96 -42.71
CA ARG A 126 7.29 8.15 -42.23
C ARG A 126 6.54 9.07 -43.18
N LYS A 127 5.25 8.78 -43.45
CA LYS A 127 4.41 9.61 -44.33
C LYS A 127 4.17 11.00 -43.77
N GLU A 128 3.88 11.06 -42.44
CA GLU A 128 3.58 12.31 -41.75
C GLU A 128 4.86 12.99 -41.27
N ASP A 129 4.82 14.33 -41.21
CA ASP A 129 5.91 15.12 -40.66
C ASP A 129 6.03 14.89 -39.13
N TYR A 130 7.26 14.82 -38.67
CA TYR A 130 7.51 14.88 -37.22
C TYR A 130 7.44 16.34 -36.75
N LYS A 131 6.79 16.55 -35.60
CA LYS A 131 6.75 17.86 -34.94
C LYS A 131 7.06 17.70 -33.46
N PHE A 132 8.05 18.45 -32.97
CA PHE A 132 8.43 18.48 -31.55
C PHE A 132 8.33 19.91 -31.02
N THR A 133 7.53 20.11 -29.94
CA THR A 133 7.20 21.42 -29.39
C THR A 133 7.69 21.64 -27.96
N ASP A 134 8.25 20.62 -27.32
CA ASP A 134 8.73 20.70 -25.93
C ASP A 134 10.25 20.97 -25.83
N LEU A 135 10.73 21.89 -26.66
CA LEU A 135 12.15 22.29 -26.73
C LEU A 135 12.65 22.91 -25.42
N LYS A 136 11.75 23.52 -24.64
CA LYS A 136 12.09 24.11 -23.34
C LYS A 136 12.51 23.05 -22.31
N ASN A 137 11.93 21.87 -22.41
CA ASN A 137 12.10 20.82 -21.41
C ASN A 137 13.08 19.72 -21.83
N HIS A 138 13.44 19.64 -23.10
CA HIS A 138 14.28 18.59 -23.63
C HIS A 138 15.35 19.15 -24.58
N SER A 139 16.60 18.78 -24.34
CA SER A 139 17.72 19.09 -25.22
C SER A 139 18.13 17.91 -26.12
N GLN A 140 17.49 16.76 -25.95
CA GLN A 140 17.63 15.59 -26.82
C GLN A 140 16.29 14.93 -27.08
N ILE A 141 16.10 14.43 -28.30
CA ILE A 141 15.01 13.52 -28.68
C ILE A 141 15.58 12.25 -29.29
N PHE A 142 14.82 11.18 -29.23
CA PHE A 142 15.27 9.85 -29.62
C PHE A 142 14.24 9.23 -30.56
N LEU A 143 14.72 8.73 -31.69
CA LEU A 143 13.94 8.10 -32.73
C LEU A 143 14.47 6.67 -32.95
N LYS A 144 13.62 5.79 -33.43
CA LYS A 144 13.96 4.41 -33.75
C LYS A 144 13.42 4.03 -35.12
N ASP A 145 14.15 3.15 -35.83
CA ASP A 145 13.60 2.52 -37.03
C ASP A 145 12.33 1.72 -36.70
N ASP A 146 11.39 1.71 -37.61
CA ASP A 146 10.08 1.04 -37.49
C ASP A 146 9.19 1.55 -36.34
N ASP A 147 9.49 2.73 -35.78
CA ASP A 147 8.72 3.37 -34.74
C ASP A 147 8.52 4.86 -35.06
N GLU A 148 7.26 5.29 -35.19
CA GLU A 148 6.91 6.66 -35.54
C GLU A 148 6.90 7.63 -34.35
N SER A 149 7.23 7.17 -33.16
CA SER A 149 7.20 7.98 -31.93
C SER A 149 8.45 8.83 -31.79
N ILE A 150 8.27 10.03 -31.17
CA ILE A 150 9.38 10.85 -30.65
C ILE A 150 9.52 10.55 -29.17
N TYR A 151 10.66 10.01 -28.76
CA TYR A 151 10.96 9.74 -27.36
C TYR A 151 11.79 10.86 -26.75
N THR A 152 11.50 11.17 -25.49
CA THR A 152 12.26 12.13 -24.67
C THR A 152 13.06 11.43 -23.56
N ASN A 153 12.99 10.11 -23.51
CA ASN A 153 13.80 9.28 -22.62
C ASN A 153 14.44 8.16 -23.43
N PRO A 154 15.80 8.08 -23.52
CA PRO A 154 16.51 7.13 -24.36
C PRO A 154 16.29 5.67 -23.97
N TYR A 155 15.92 5.42 -22.73
CA TYR A 155 15.72 4.06 -22.23
C TYR A 155 14.41 3.41 -22.69
N TYR A 156 13.49 4.20 -23.27
CA TYR A 156 12.24 3.69 -23.86
C TYR A 156 12.38 3.35 -25.35
N VAL A 157 13.45 3.81 -26.03
CA VAL A 157 13.65 3.66 -27.48
C VAL A 157 14.00 2.24 -27.88
N HIS A 158 14.64 1.49 -26.99
CA HIS A 158 15.44 0.35 -27.42
C HIS A 158 14.77 -1.01 -27.37
N ASP A 159 13.68 -1.17 -26.58
CA ASP A 159 13.03 -2.47 -26.46
C ASP A 159 11.55 -2.31 -26.10
N ILE A 160 10.71 -3.15 -26.67
CA ILE A 160 9.41 -3.47 -26.09
C ILE A 160 9.68 -4.16 -24.76
N ARG A 161 9.47 -3.46 -23.65
CA ARG A 161 9.77 -3.94 -22.30
C ARG A 161 8.50 -4.02 -21.50
N MET A 162 8.28 -5.17 -20.88
CA MET A 162 7.21 -5.30 -19.90
C MET A 162 7.60 -4.54 -18.62
N THR A 163 6.68 -3.73 -18.08
CA THR A 163 6.91 -2.87 -16.91
C THR A 163 6.08 -3.29 -15.70
N GLY A 164 5.14 -4.20 -15.88
CA GLY A 164 4.30 -4.72 -14.79
C GLY A 164 3.31 -5.76 -15.27
N ALA A 165 2.72 -6.49 -14.33
CA ALA A 165 1.65 -7.44 -14.60
C ALA A 165 0.62 -7.44 -13.46
N GLN A 166 -0.66 -7.55 -13.80
CA GLN A 166 -1.78 -7.55 -12.87
C GLN A 166 -2.80 -8.64 -13.23
N HIS A 167 -3.25 -9.39 -12.25
CA HIS A 167 -4.35 -10.32 -12.38
C HIS A 167 -5.67 -9.54 -12.26
N VAL A 168 -6.42 -9.44 -13.35
CA VAL A 168 -7.59 -8.55 -13.47
C VAL A 168 -8.92 -9.29 -13.58
N GLY A 169 -8.89 -10.57 -13.91
CA GLY A 169 -10.09 -11.42 -14.01
C GLY A 169 -9.72 -12.90 -13.99
N THR A 170 -10.69 -13.78 -13.70
CA THR A 170 -10.50 -15.25 -13.73
C THR A 170 -10.13 -15.78 -15.12
N SER A 171 -10.34 -14.98 -16.15
CA SER A 171 -9.99 -15.27 -17.55
C SER A 171 -8.96 -14.30 -18.13
N SER A 172 -8.40 -13.36 -17.35
CA SER A 172 -7.55 -12.31 -17.89
C SER A 172 -6.43 -11.85 -16.95
N ILE A 173 -5.25 -11.65 -17.55
CA ILE A 173 -4.10 -10.98 -16.94
C ILE A 173 -3.72 -9.80 -17.83
N GLU A 174 -3.47 -8.64 -17.24
CA GLU A 174 -3.01 -7.44 -17.93
C GLU A 174 -1.53 -7.20 -17.63
N SER A 175 -0.74 -6.91 -18.66
CA SER A 175 0.64 -6.47 -18.51
C SER A 175 0.84 -5.09 -19.11
N SER A 176 1.60 -4.25 -18.42
CA SER A 176 2.00 -2.92 -18.88
C SER A 176 3.35 -2.99 -19.59
N PHE A 177 3.51 -2.18 -20.63
CA PHE A 177 4.71 -2.10 -21.44
C PHE A 177 5.22 -0.67 -21.59
N SER A 178 6.50 -0.53 -21.89
CA SER A 178 7.12 0.76 -22.21
C SER A 178 6.50 1.36 -23.48
N THR A 179 6.36 0.53 -24.50
CA THR A 179 5.67 0.79 -25.78
C THR A 179 5.28 -0.54 -26.39
N LEU A 180 4.26 -0.53 -27.24
CA LEU A 180 3.86 -1.66 -28.08
C LEU A 180 3.72 -1.21 -29.55
N VAL A 181 4.28 -0.04 -29.88
CA VAL A 181 4.28 0.48 -31.25
C VAL A 181 5.00 -0.52 -32.16
N GLY A 182 4.31 -0.93 -33.22
CA GLY A 182 4.81 -1.94 -34.19
C GLY A 182 4.72 -3.40 -33.70
N ALA A 183 4.27 -3.65 -32.46
CA ALA A 183 4.08 -5.00 -31.95
C ALA A 183 2.87 -5.68 -32.61
N LYS A 184 3.04 -6.93 -33.01
CA LYS A 184 1.95 -7.78 -33.52
C LYS A 184 1.54 -8.78 -32.45
N LYS A 185 0.25 -9.16 -32.44
CA LYS A 185 -0.29 -10.17 -31.52
C LYS A 185 0.53 -11.46 -31.51
N GLU A 186 0.91 -11.91 -32.69
CA GLU A 186 1.68 -13.14 -32.90
C GLU A 186 3.06 -13.07 -32.23
N ASP A 187 3.72 -11.90 -32.30
CA ASP A 187 5.02 -11.68 -31.68
C ASP A 187 4.90 -11.63 -30.16
N ILE A 188 3.86 -10.98 -29.65
CA ILE A 188 3.58 -10.95 -28.20
C ILE A 188 3.34 -12.38 -27.70
N LEU A 189 2.47 -13.15 -28.36
CA LEU A 189 2.18 -14.55 -28.00
C LEU A 189 3.43 -15.43 -28.01
N LYS A 190 4.24 -15.30 -29.06
CA LYS A 190 5.48 -16.08 -29.22
C LYS A 190 6.50 -15.84 -28.11
N HIS A 191 6.60 -14.61 -27.61
CA HIS A 191 7.61 -14.21 -26.64
C HIS A 191 7.08 -14.14 -25.21
N SER A 192 5.78 -14.41 -25.00
CA SER A 192 5.14 -14.41 -23.66
C SER A 192 5.02 -15.83 -23.11
N ASN A 193 5.18 -15.94 -21.81
CA ASN A 193 4.89 -17.14 -21.05
C ASN A 193 4.28 -16.78 -19.71
N ILE A 194 3.24 -17.52 -19.30
CA ILE A 194 2.59 -17.33 -18.00
C ILE A 194 2.64 -18.65 -17.22
N THR A 195 3.07 -18.58 -15.98
CA THR A 195 3.07 -19.72 -15.05
C THR A 195 2.28 -19.39 -13.80
N ASN A 196 1.64 -20.39 -13.20
CA ASN A 196 0.98 -20.26 -11.90
C ASN A 196 1.99 -20.28 -10.73
N HIS A 197 1.51 -20.18 -9.49
CA HIS A 197 2.35 -20.18 -8.28
C HIS A 197 3.18 -21.46 -8.08
N LEU A 198 2.77 -22.57 -8.68
CA LEU A 198 3.51 -23.85 -8.67
C LEU A 198 4.54 -23.96 -9.80
N GLY A 199 4.64 -22.93 -10.67
CA GLY A 199 5.52 -22.96 -11.83
C GLY A 199 4.93 -23.66 -13.07
N ASN A 200 3.71 -24.16 -13.01
CA ASN A 200 3.05 -24.81 -14.15
C ASN A 200 2.64 -23.78 -15.19
N LYS A 201 2.91 -24.09 -16.47
CA LYS A 201 2.56 -23.23 -17.59
C LYS A 201 1.04 -23.14 -17.76
N VAL A 202 0.55 -21.91 -18.00
CA VAL A 202 -0.85 -21.63 -18.32
C VAL A 202 -0.95 -21.33 -19.82
N THR A 203 -1.94 -21.93 -20.48
CA THR A 203 -2.18 -21.69 -21.90
C THR A 203 -2.79 -20.30 -22.10
N ILE A 204 -2.14 -19.48 -22.92
CA ILE A 204 -2.67 -18.19 -23.39
C ILE A 204 -3.51 -18.50 -24.63
N THR A 205 -4.80 -18.16 -24.59
CA THR A 205 -5.74 -18.44 -25.70
C THR A 205 -5.85 -17.28 -26.68
N ASP A 206 -5.67 -16.04 -26.20
CA ASP A 206 -5.66 -14.82 -27.04
C ASP A 206 -4.86 -13.71 -26.36
N VAL A 207 -4.55 -12.68 -27.14
CA VAL A 207 -3.88 -11.47 -26.71
C VAL A 207 -4.58 -10.25 -27.32
N THR A 208 -4.86 -9.24 -26.52
CA THR A 208 -5.36 -7.94 -26.98
C THR A 208 -4.39 -6.84 -26.59
N ILE A 209 -4.05 -5.96 -27.54
CA ILE A 209 -3.24 -4.76 -27.30
C ILE A 209 -4.21 -3.58 -27.20
N ASP A 210 -4.05 -2.74 -26.19
CA ASP A 210 -4.88 -1.54 -26.01
C ASP A 210 -4.61 -0.48 -27.09
N GLU A 211 -5.55 0.43 -27.31
CA GLU A 211 -5.43 1.50 -28.34
C GLU A 211 -4.24 2.44 -28.06
N ALA A 212 -3.86 2.61 -26.81
CA ALA A 212 -2.71 3.43 -26.42
C ALA A 212 -1.35 2.76 -26.67
N GLY A 213 -1.33 1.48 -27.08
CA GLY A 213 -0.10 0.72 -27.30
C GLY A 213 0.77 0.61 -26.03
N LYS A 214 0.16 0.46 -24.86
CA LYS A 214 0.85 0.41 -23.57
C LYS A 214 0.52 -0.84 -22.75
N LYS A 215 -0.54 -1.55 -23.08
CA LYS A 215 -1.03 -2.68 -22.32
C LYS A 215 -1.37 -3.86 -23.21
N VAL A 216 -1.09 -5.04 -22.66
CA VAL A 216 -1.47 -6.33 -23.24
C VAL A 216 -2.39 -7.04 -22.27
N THR A 217 -3.56 -7.44 -22.74
CA THR A 217 -4.44 -8.34 -22.02
C THR A 217 -4.27 -9.75 -22.58
N TYR A 218 -3.84 -10.68 -21.73
CA TYR A 218 -3.76 -12.11 -22.03
C TYR A 218 -5.06 -12.77 -21.61
N SER A 219 -5.65 -13.56 -22.48
CA SER A 219 -6.81 -14.41 -22.19
C SER A 219 -6.37 -15.84 -21.90
N GLY A 220 -7.02 -16.50 -20.95
CA GLY A 220 -6.72 -17.86 -20.52
C GLY A 220 -7.50 -18.27 -19.28
N ASP A 221 -7.21 -19.46 -18.73
CA ASP A 221 -7.74 -19.90 -17.43
C ASP A 221 -6.83 -19.40 -16.29
N PHE A 222 -7.21 -18.28 -15.72
CA PHE A 222 -6.51 -17.64 -14.61
C PHE A 222 -7.32 -17.74 -13.32
N SER A 223 -7.62 -18.96 -12.92
CA SER A 223 -8.28 -19.26 -11.66
C SER A 223 -7.54 -18.60 -10.49
N ASP A 224 -8.29 -18.03 -9.59
CA ASP A 224 -7.77 -17.37 -8.41
C ASP A 224 -7.03 -18.32 -7.46
N THR A 225 -7.42 -19.58 -7.40
CA THR A 225 -6.74 -20.60 -6.59
C THR A 225 -5.30 -20.89 -7.03
N LYS A 226 -4.91 -20.47 -8.23
CA LYS A 226 -3.57 -20.65 -8.81
C LYS A 226 -2.72 -19.38 -8.78
N HIS A 227 -3.24 -18.29 -8.20
CA HIS A 227 -2.54 -17.02 -7.97
C HIS A 227 -1.43 -17.17 -6.90
N PRO A 228 -0.32 -16.40 -6.95
CA PRO A 228 0.04 -15.45 -8.00
C PRO A 228 0.55 -16.11 -9.29
N TYR A 229 0.31 -15.43 -10.38
CA TYR A 229 0.87 -15.81 -11.68
C TYR A 229 2.18 -15.06 -11.93
N THR A 230 3.07 -15.67 -12.70
CA THR A 230 4.26 -15.01 -13.21
C THR A 230 4.15 -14.87 -14.70
N VAL A 231 4.18 -13.62 -15.19
CA VAL A 231 4.20 -13.29 -16.61
C VAL A 231 5.62 -12.99 -17.02
N SER A 232 6.08 -13.57 -18.10
CA SER A 232 7.35 -13.25 -18.73
C SER A 232 7.15 -12.87 -20.19
N TYR A 233 7.92 -11.89 -20.63
CA TYR A 233 8.04 -11.44 -22.00
C TYR A 233 9.53 -11.27 -22.31
N ASN A 234 10.08 -12.08 -23.22
CA ASN A 234 11.52 -12.19 -23.40
C ASN A 234 12.24 -12.41 -22.06
N SER A 235 13.14 -11.48 -21.68
CA SER A 235 13.87 -11.51 -20.40
C SER A 235 13.12 -10.84 -19.23
N ASP A 236 12.03 -10.13 -19.50
CA ASP A 236 11.26 -9.47 -18.44
C ASP A 236 10.36 -10.45 -17.73
N LYS A 237 10.25 -10.31 -16.41
CA LYS A 237 9.48 -11.22 -15.59
C LYS A 237 8.83 -10.47 -14.43
N PHE A 238 7.51 -10.59 -14.29
CA PHE A 238 6.74 -9.95 -13.23
C PHE A 238 5.76 -10.94 -12.60
N THR A 239 5.71 -10.92 -11.29
CA THR A 239 4.68 -11.62 -10.54
C THR A 239 3.45 -10.72 -10.44
N THR A 240 2.28 -11.25 -10.79
CA THR A 240 1.03 -10.51 -10.78
C THR A 240 0.61 -10.13 -9.37
N LYS A 241 0.00 -8.95 -9.26
CA LYS A 241 -0.80 -8.56 -8.10
C LYS A 241 -2.27 -8.66 -8.50
N THR A 242 -3.11 -9.16 -7.60
CA THR A 242 -4.55 -9.21 -7.84
C THR A 242 -5.14 -7.81 -7.81
N SER A 243 -5.96 -7.45 -8.81
CA SER A 243 -6.66 -6.17 -8.83
C SER A 243 -7.69 -6.11 -7.71
N TRP A 244 -8.01 -4.90 -7.23
CA TRP A 244 -9.06 -4.72 -6.23
C TRP A 244 -10.44 -5.14 -6.76
N ARG A 245 -10.72 -4.93 -8.06
CA ARG A 245 -11.97 -5.34 -8.71
C ARG A 245 -12.16 -6.84 -8.67
N LEU A 246 -11.13 -7.60 -9.07
CA LEU A 246 -11.19 -9.05 -9.01
C LEU A 246 -11.37 -9.55 -7.58
N LYS A 247 -10.68 -8.92 -6.61
CA LYS A 247 -10.85 -9.27 -5.19
C LYS A 247 -12.27 -9.00 -4.72
N ASP A 248 -12.85 -7.86 -5.10
CA ASP A 248 -14.20 -7.48 -4.74
C ASP A 248 -15.23 -8.45 -5.35
N GLU A 249 -15.16 -8.71 -6.65
CA GLU A 249 -16.04 -9.64 -7.35
C GLU A 249 -15.99 -11.06 -6.79
N THR A 250 -14.78 -11.53 -6.44
CA THR A 250 -14.56 -12.93 -6.04
C THR A 250 -14.74 -13.14 -4.54
N TYR A 251 -14.33 -12.16 -3.72
CA TYR A 251 -14.15 -12.33 -2.28
C TYR A 251 -14.92 -11.34 -1.41
N SER A 252 -15.64 -10.38 -1.97
CA SER A 252 -16.51 -9.52 -1.16
C SER A 252 -17.46 -10.38 -0.32
N TYR A 253 -17.45 -10.18 0.98
CA TYR A 253 -18.24 -10.91 1.94
C TYR A 253 -18.87 -9.94 2.95
N ASP A 254 -20.17 -9.94 3.04
CA ASP A 254 -20.99 -9.05 3.88
C ASP A 254 -21.53 -9.74 5.15
N GLY A 255 -21.15 -10.99 5.35
CA GLY A 255 -21.53 -11.75 6.53
C GLY A 255 -20.71 -11.38 7.77
N LYS A 256 -21.13 -11.89 8.92
CA LYS A 256 -20.46 -11.68 10.20
C LYS A 256 -19.09 -12.37 10.21
N LEU A 257 -18.05 -11.62 10.59
CA LEU A 257 -16.67 -12.10 10.78
C LEU A 257 -16.31 -12.08 12.27
N GLY A 258 -15.25 -12.83 12.61
CA GLY A 258 -14.75 -12.95 13.96
C GLY A 258 -15.38 -14.11 14.74
N ALA A 259 -15.22 -14.08 16.05
CA ALA A 259 -15.79 -15.07 16.97
C ALA A 259 -17.14 -14.61 17.51
N ASP A 260 -18.13 -15.50 17.48
CA ASP A 260 -19.46 -15.31 18.02
C ASP A 260 -19.76 -16.32 19.13
N LEU A 261 -19.71 -15.84 20.37
CA LEU A 261 -19.97 -16.65 21.55
C LEU A 261 -21.48 -16.85 21.71
N LYS A 262 -21.94 -18.10 21.78
CA LYS A 262 -23.35 -18.48 21.84
C LYS A 262 -23.62 -19.43 23.01
N GLU A 263 -24.89 -19.71 23.22
CA GLU A 263 -25.36 -20.70 24.21
C GLU A 263 -24.71 -20.52 25.59
N GLU A 264 -24.64 -19.26 26.07
CA GLU A 264 -24.02 -18.94 27.36
C GLU A 264 -22.56 -19.40 27.49
N GLY A 265 -21.82 -19.32 26.38
CA GLY A 265 -20.41 -19.68 26.35
C GLY A 265 -20.12 -21.13 25.91
N LYS A 266 -21.14 -21.98 25.73
CA LYS A 266 -20.93 -23.38 25.36
C LYS A 266 -20.53 -23.59 23.91
N GLN A 267 -20.78 -22.60 23.06
CA GLN A 267 -20.48 -22.63 21.63
C GLN A 267 -19.82 -21.34 21.16
N VAL A 268 -18.88 -21.48 20.23
CA VAL A 268 -18.26 -20.35 19.51
C VAL A 268 -18.32 -20.60 18.01
N ASP A 269 -18.99 -19.73 17.27
CA ASP A 269 -18.91 -19.73 15.81
C ASP A 269 -17.77 -18.82 15.36
N LEU A 270 -16.85 -19.38 14.61
CA LEU A 270 -15.68 -18.68 14.04
C LEU A 270 -15.88 -18.47 12.55
N THR A 271 -15.65 -17.26 12.07
CA THR A 271 -15.57 -16.95 10.66
C THR A 271 -14.38 -16.03 10.40
N LEU A 272 -13.39 -16.55 9.68
CA LEU A 272 -12.23 -15.79 9.22
C LEU A 272 -12.31 -15.57 7.71
N TRP A 273 -12.07 -14.36 7.24
CA TRP A 273 -11.89 -14.08 5.83
C TRP A 273 -10.38 -14.11 5.51
N SER A 274 -9.95 -15.13 4.77
CA SER A 274 -8.56 -15.34 4.38
C SER A 274 -8.49 -16.06 3.03
N PRO A 275 -8.81 -15.37 1.92
CA PRO A 275 -8.97 -15.99 0.61
C PRO A 275 -7.68 -16.61 0.06
N SER A 276 -6.53 -16.15 0.49
CA SER A 276 -5.23 -16.66 0.03
C SER A 276 -4.64 -17.77 0.90
N ALA A 277 -5.35 -18.20 1.96
CA ALA A 277 -4.89 -19.29 2.79
C ALA A 277 -5.09 -20.65 2.11
N ASP A 278 -4.13 -21.55 2.30
CA ASP A 278 -4.22 -22.96 1.89
C ASP A 278 -4.92 -23.80 2.95
N LYS A 279 -4.63 -23.50 4.24
CA LYS A 279 -5.28 -24.10 5.42
C LYS A 279 -5.38 -23.06 6.52
N VAL A 280 -6.41 -23.19 7.35
CA VAL A 280 -6.61 -22.38 8.55
C VAL A 280 -6.98 -23.30 9.70
N SER A 281 -6.38 -23.07 10.86
CA SER A 281 -6.78 -23.70 12.14
C SER A 281 -6.91 -22.63 13.20
N VAL A 282 -7.72 -22.86 14.21
CA VAL A 282 -7.75 -22.06 15.43
C VAL A 282 -6.94 -22.78 16.51
N VAL A 283 -6.01 -22.07 17.12
CA VAL A 283 -5.28 -22.50 18.30
C VAL A 283 -5.96 -21.90 19.52
N VAL A 284 -6.42 -22.72 20.44
CA VAL A 284 -7.11 -22.29 21.66
C VAL A 284 -6.18 -22.38 22.85
N TYR A 285 -6.13 -21.34 23.68
CA TYR A 285 -5.29 -21.21 24.85
C TYR A 285 -6.14 -21.12 26.13
N ASP A 286 -5.54 -21.55 27.25
CA ASP A 286 -6.19 -21.56 28.55
C ASP A 286 -6.51 -20.12 29.03
N LYS A 287 -7.68 -19.96 29.64
CA LYS A 287 -8.15 -18.65 30.13
C LYS A 287 -7.33 -18.08 31.31
N ASN A 288 -6.67 -18.96 32.08
CA ASN A 288 -5.84 -18.55 33.23
C ASN A 288 -4.34 -18.48 32.86
N ASP A 289 -3.94 -19.13 31.75
CA ASP A 289 -2.58 -19.12 31.24
C ASP A 289 -2.58 -19.02 29.72
N PRO A 290 -2.48 -17.79 29.17
CA PRO A 290 -2.50 -17.58 27.73
C PRO A 290 -1.35 -18.25 26.96
N GLU A 291 -0.31 -18.74 27.65
CA GLU A 291 0.79 -19.47 27.00
C GLU A 291 0.51 -20.97 26.87
N LYS A 292 -0.46 -21.48 27.60
CA LYS A 292 -0.83 -22.89 27.57
C LYS A 292 -1.82 -23.20 26.47
N VAL A 293 -1.38 -23.92 25.44
CA VAL A 293 -2.26 -24.41 24.37
C VAL A 293 -3.16 -25.51 24.93
N VAL A 294 -4.49 -25.34 24.74
CA VAL A 294 -5.51 -26.34 25.05
C VAL A 294 -5.69 -27.30 23.90
N GLY A 295 -5.72 -26.78 22.67
CA GLY A 295 -5.82 -27.58 21.47
C GLY A 295 -5.88 -26.73 20.20
N THR A 296 -5.85 -27.44 19.07
CA THR A 296 -5.93 -26.83 17.73
C THR A 296 -7.05 -27.51 16.92
N VAL A 297 -7.90 -26.72 16.30
CA VAL A 297 -9.04 -27.20 15.51
C VAL A 297 -8.98 -26.60 14.11
N ALA A 298 -9.06 -27.45 13.08
CA ALA A 298 -9.08 -26.99 11.69
C ALA A 298 -10.40 -26.26 11.36
N LEU A 299 -10.30 -25.20 10.57
CA LEU A 299 -11.46 -24.53 9.96
C LEU A 299 -11.73 -25.10 8.57
N GLU A 300 -12.99 -25.15 8.21
CA GLU A 300 -13.43 -25.55 6.88
C GLU A 300 -13.50 -24.33 5.97
N LYS A 301 -13.08 -24.53 4.70
CA LYS A 301 -13.15 -23.49 3.68
C LYS A 301 -14.61 -23.24 3.29
N GLY A 302 -15.05 -22.02 3.48
CA GLY A 302 -16.36 -21.54 3.08
C GLY A 302 -16.36 -20.81 1.74
N GLU A 303 -17.46 -20.13 1.44
CA GLU A 303 -17.61 -19.30 0.26
C GLU A 303 -16.78 -18.02 0.33
N ARG A 304 -16.45 -17.44 -0.82
CA ARG A 304 -15.85 -16.10 -0.98
C ARG A 304 -14.60 -15.87 -0.13
N GLY A 305 -13.82 -16.94 0.07
CA GLY A 305 -12.56 -16.88 0.82
C GLY A 305 -12.71 -16.90 2.35
N THR A 306 -13.87 -17.24 2.85
CA THR A 306 -14.09 -17.44 4.29
C THR A 306 -13.63 -18.83 4.74
N TRP A 307 -13.32 -18.93 6.03
CA TRP A 307 -13.01 -20.15 6.76
C TRP A 307 -13.88 -20.17 8.01
N LYS A 308 -14.54 -21.29 8.27
CA LYS A 308 -15.55 -21.40 9.32
C LYS A 308 -15.31 -22.61 10.22
N GLN A 309 -15.61 -22.45 11.49
CA GLN A 309 -15.68 -23.56 12.45
C GLN A 309 -16.61 -23.20 13.60
N THR A 310 -17.32 -24.19 14.11
CA THR A 310 -18.03 -24.09 15.37
C THR A 310 -17.27 -24.88 16.43
N LEU A 311 -16.84 -24.20 17.49
CA LEU A 311 -16.24 -24.84 18.65
C LEU A 311 -17.34 -25.17 19.67
N ASP A 312 -17.39 -26.43 20.10
CA ASP A 312 -18.30 -26.93 21.12
C ASP A 312 -17.72 -28.18 21.80
N SER A 313 -18.52 -28.92 22.51
CA SER A 313 -18.11 -30.15 23.20
C SER A 313 -17.58 -31.24 22.25
N THR A 314 -17.96 -31.23 20.97
CA THR A 314 -17.56 -32.24 19.97
C THR A 314 -16.10 -32.14 19.57
N ASN A 315 -15.48 -30.96 19.72
CA ASN A 315 -14.06 -30.72 19.40
C ASN A 315 -13.09 -31.32 20.42
N LYS A 316 -13.61 -31.91 21.51
CA LYS A 316 -12.80 -32.61 22.55
C LYS A 316 -11.72 -31.76 23.22
N LEU A 317 -11.95 -30.42 23.29
CA LEU A 317 -11.03 -29.51 23.97
C LEU A 317 -11.13 -29.55 25.50
N GLY A 318 -12.13 -30.25 26.06
CA GLY A 318 -12.39 -30.28 27.49
C GLY A 318 -12.97 -28.98 28.06
N ILE A 319 -13.43 -28.09 27.20
CA ILE A 319 -14.01 -26.80 27.55
C ILE A 319 -15.53 -26.92 27.58
N THR A 320 -16.16 -26.52 28.66
CA THR A 320 -17.63 -26.46 28.81
C THR A 320 -18.19 -25.05 28.68
N ASP A 321 -17.35 -24.03 28.88
CA ASP A 321 -17.64 -22.61 28.71
C ASP A 321 -16.38 -21.93 28.18
N PHE A 322 -16.47 -21.46 26.93
CA PHE A 322 -15.36 -20.79 26.21
C PHE A 322 -15.09 -19.36 26.66
N THR A 323 -15.97 -18.79 27.49
CA THR A 323 -15.81 -17.41 27.95
C THR A 323 -14.45 -17.17 28.59
N GLY A 324 -13.72 -16.17 28.09
CA GLY A 324 -12.41 -15.79 28.61
C GLY A 324 -11.24 -16.66 28.12
N TYR A 325 -11.48 -17.77 27.40
CA TYR A 325 -10.41 -18.48 26.73
C TYR A 325 -9.84 -17.65 25.57
N TYR A 326 -8.57 -17.90 25.23
CA TYR A 326 -7.89 -17.12 24.17
C TYR A 326 -7.69 -17.95 22.92
N TYR A 327 -7.50 -17.29 21.79
CA TYR A 327 -7.24 -17.95 20.52
C TYR A 327 -6.40 -17.11 19.57
N GLN A 328 -5.76 -17.80 18.63
CA GLN A 328 -5.14 -17.24 17.42
C GLN A 328 -5.51 -18.10 16.23
N TYR A 329 -5.44 -17.54 15.03
CA TYR A 329 -5.49 -18.35 13.82
C TYR A 329 -4.08 -18.80 13.44
N GLN A 330 -3.96 -20.06 13.08
CA GLN A 330 -2.77 -20.62 12.44
C GLN A 330 -3.08 -20.74 10.95
N ILE A 331 -2.36 -19.98 10.12
CA ILE A 331 -2.63 -19.86 8.69
C ILE A 331 -1.45 -20.44 7.92
N GLU A 332 -1.73 -21.46 7.11
CA GLU A 332 -0.78 -22.01 6.14
C GLU A 332 -1.01 -21.35 4.78
N ARG A 333 0.06 -20.84 4.19
CA ARG A 333 0.07 -20.23 2.86
C ARG A 333 1.38 -20.51 2.16
N GLN A 334 1.33 -21.14 0.98
CA GLN A 334 2.51 -21.44 0.15
C GLN A 334 3.61 -22.17 0.93
N GLY A 335 3.21 -23.14 1.75
CA GLY A 335 4.12 -23.94 2.58
C GLY A 335 4.70 -23.22 3.80
N LYS A 336 4.28 -22.00 4.10
CA LYS A 336 4.63 -21.27 5.32
C LYS A 336 3.44 -21.23 6.26
N THR A 337 3.71 -21.42 7.55
CA THR A 337 2.71 -21.33 8.61
C THR A 337 3.01 -20.14 9.51
N VAL A 338 1.99 -19.32 9.77
CA VAL A 338 2.09 -18.16 10.67
C VAL A 338 0.92 -18.17 11.65
N LEU A 339 1.14 -17.58 12.84
CA LEU A 339 0.06 -17.23 13.76
C LEU A 339 -0.44 -15.83 13.43
N ALA A 340 -1.74 -15.64 13.53
CA ALA A 340 -2.40 -14.38 13.25
C ALA A 340 -3.46 -14.04 14.30
N LEU A 341 -3.52 -12.77 14.67
CA LEU A 341 -4.60 -12.22 15.47
C LEU A 341 -5.87 -12.12 14.60
N ASP A 342 -7.01 -12.46 15.17
CA ASP A 342 -8.30 -12.21 14.51
C ASP A 342 -8.50 -10.70 14.32
N PRO A 343 -8.65 -10.22 13.07
CA PRO A 343 -8.91 -8.80 12.82
C PRO A 343 -10.17 -8.28 13.52
N TYR A 344 -11.13 -9.16 13.77
CA TYR A 344 -12.41 -8.87 14.43
C TYR A 344 -12.45 -9.29 15.89
N ALA A 345 -11.30 -9.48 16.53
CA ALA A 345 -11.22 -9.76 17.95
C ALA A 345 -11.92 -8.68 18.76
N LYS A 346 -12.78 -9.07 19.68
CA LYS A 346 -13.55 -8.16 20.53
C LYS A 346 -12.81 -7.82 21.83
N SER A 347 -11.87 -8.65 22.22
CA SER A 347 -10.94 -8.41 23.32
C SER A 347 -9.69 -9.28 23.18
N LEU A 348 -8.65 -8.96 23.92
CA LEU A 348 -7.33 -9.64 23.84
C LEU A 348 -6.87 -10.09 25.23
N ALA A 349 -5.95 -11.08 25.25
CA ALA A 349 -5.11 -11.32 26.40
C ALA A 349 -4.27 -10.09 26.74
N ALA A 350 -3.84 -9.98 27.98
CA ALA A 350 -2.90 -8.93 28.38
C ALA A 350 -1.66 -8.94 27.49
N TRP A 351 -1.31 -7.78 26.95
CA TRP A 351 -0.25 -7.65 25.97
C TRP A 351 1.04 -7.08 26.57
N ASN A 352 2.17 -7.63 26.18
CA ASN A 352 3.49 -7.16 26.53
C ASN A 352 4.40 -7.13 25.31
N SER A 353 4.66 -5.94 24.76
CA SER A 353 5.57 -5.78 23.60
C SER A 353 7.04 -6.05 23.93
N ASP A 354 7.42 -6.03 25.21
CA ASP A 354 8.81 -6.19 25.67
C ASP A 354 9.19 -7.65 25.93
N ASP A 355 8.28 -8.61 25.68
CA ASP A 355 8.54 -10.01 25.95
C ASP A 355 9.61 -10.56 24.99
N ALA A 356 10.84 -10.71 25.52
CA ALA A 356 12.00 -11.19 24.78
C ALA A 356 11.93 -12.67 24.36
N LYS A 357 10.93 -13.42 24.81
CA LYS A 357 10.74 -14.83 24.45
C LYS A 357 10.05 -15.02 23.10
N ILE A 358 9.46 -13.96 22.56
CA ILE A 358 8.72 -13.99 21.31
C ILE A 358 9.61 -13.32 20.25
N ASP A 359 10.01 -14.05 19.21
CA ASP A 359 10.69 -13.44 18.09
C ASP A 359 9.72 -12.49 17.35
N ASP A 360 10.25 -11.45 16.69
CA ASP A 360 9.44 -10.42 16.06
C ASP A 360 8.47 -10.95 14.99
N ALA A 361 8.79 -12.10 14.38
CA ALA A 361 7.93 -12.72 13.36
C ALA A 361 6.67 -13.38 13.94
N HIS A 362 6.70 -13.71 15.24
CA HIS A 362 5.63 -14.41 15.94
C HIS A 362 4.99 -13.57 17.06
N LYS A 363 5.36 -12.29 17.16
CA LYS A 363 4.87 -11.36 18.17
C LYS A 363 3.45 -10.91 17.82
N VAL A 364 2.48 -11.77 18.09
CA VAL A 364 1.07 -11.60 17.73
C VAL A 364 0.20 -11.78 18.97
N ALA A 365 -0.68 -10.82 19.24
CA ALA A 365 -1.61 -10.90 20.36
C ALA A 365 -2.60 -12.07 20.20
N LYS A 366 -3.16 -12.51 21.30
CA LYS A 366 -4.19 -13.55 21.38
C LYS A 366 -5.54 -12.90 21.60
N ALA A 367 -6.51 -13.22 20.73
CA ALA A 367 -7.89 -12.80 20.89
C ALA A 367 -8.57 -13.56 22.03
N ALA A 368 -9.58 -12.98 22.64
CA ALA A 368 -10.38 -13.61 23.68
C ALA A 368 -11.81 -13.87 23.22
N PHE A 369 -12.39 -15.00 23.63
CA PHE A 369 -13.80 -15.28 23.44
C PHE A 369 -14.61 -14.52 24.48
N VAL A 370 -15.29 -13.49 24.07
CA VAL A 370 -16.14 -12.64 24.93
C VAL A 370 -17.43 -12.24 24.22
N ASP A 371 -18.47 -11.99 25.00
CA ASP A 371 -19.72 -11.42 24.50
C ASP A 371 -19.91 -9.98 25.02
N PRO A 372 -19.51 -8.94 24.26
CA PRO A 372 -19.63 -7.56 24.71
C PRO A 372 -21.05 -7.14 25.05
N ALA A 373 -22.08 -7.79 24.49
CA ALA A 373 -23.46 -7.45 24.77
C ALA A 373 -23.85 -7.71 26.21
N LYS A 374 -23.21 -8.68 26.88
CA LYS A 374 -23.48 -9.05 28.26
C LYS A 374 -22.65 -8.29 29.31
N LEU A 375 -21.71 -7.47 28.86
CA LEU A 375 -20.75 -6.79 29.73
C LEU A 375 -21.13 -5.34 30.00
N GLY A 376 -20.86 -4.86 31.22
CA GLY A 376 -21.10 -3.49 31.63
C GLY A 376 -22.58 -3.12 31.72
N PRO A 377 -22.92 -1.82 31.75
CA PRO A 377 -24.29 -1.35 31.77
C PRO A 377 -25.10 -1.85 30.58
N GLN A 378 -26.32 -2.33 30.82
CA GLN A 378 -27.20 -2.88 29.78
C GLN A 378 -28.09 -1.80 29.15
N ASP A 379 -28.39 -0.75 29.87
CA ASP A 379 -29.24 0.38 29.50
C ASP A 379 -28.40 1.64 29.22
N LEU A 380 -27.54 1.52 28.24
CA LEU A 380 -26.75 2.66 27.76
C LEU A 380 -27.67 3.75 27.19
N THR A 381 -27.57 4.95 27.75
CA THR A 381 -28.32 6.11 27.26
C THR A 381 -27.46 6.97 26.35
N TYR A 382 -28.10 7.62 25.38
CA TYR A 382 -27.43 8.66 24.59
C TYR A 382 -27.23 9.92 25.45
N GLY A 383 -26.10 10.61 25.25
CA GLY A 383 -25.85 11.89 25.90
C GLY A 383 -26.84 12.96 25.44
N LYS A 384 -27.59 13.56 26.39
CA LYS A 384 -28.44 14.71 26.13
C LYS A 384 -27.66 15.96 26.49
N ILE A 385 -26.92 16.51 25.51
CA ILE A 385 -26.06 17.67 25.77
C ILE A 385 -26.92 18.91 25.86
N ARG A 386 -26.88 19.57 27.03
CA ARG A 386 -27.67 20.75 27.31
C ARG A 386 -27.24 21.92 26.45
N ASN A 387 -28.21 22.61 25.84
CA ASN A 387 -28.02 23.78 24.97
C ASN A 387 -27.19 23.51 23.68
N PHE A 388 -26.92 22.26 23.32
CA PHE A 388 -26.24 21.92 22.09
C PHE A 388 -27.24 21.88 20.93
N LYS A 389 -27.14 22.84 20.00
CA LYS A 389 -28.03 23.01 18.85
C LYS A 389 -27.28 22.84 17.53
N SER A 390 -26.00 23.18 17.50
CA SER A 390 -25.12 23.07 16.34
C SER A 390 -23.71 22.72 16.80
N ARG A 391 -22.85 22.32 15.85
CA ARG A 391 -21.45 21.98 16.16
C ARG A 391 -20.63 23.13 16.74
N GLU A 392 -21.04 24.36 16.49
CA GLU A 392 -20.40 25.57 17.01
C GLU A 392 -20.63 25.75 18.55
N ASP A 393 -21.63 25.05 19.10
CA ASP A 393 -21.88 25.01 20.53
C ASP A 393 -20.97 24.01 21.28
N ALA A 394 -20.13 23.26 20.54
CA ALA A 394 -19.27 22.25 21.14
C ALA A 394 -18.09 22.89 21.89
N VAL A 395 -17.89 22.47 23.12
CA VAL A 395 -16.66 22.65 23.89
C VAL A 395 -16.04 21.28 24.05
N ILE A 396 -15.00 21.00 23.24
CA ILE A 396 -14.36 19.69 23.17
C ILE A 396 -13.12 19.71 24.06
N TYR A 397 -13.00 18.70 24.92
CA TYR A 397 -11.82 18.47 25.74
C TYR A 397 -11.15 17.16 25.27
N GLU A 398 -9.96 17.28 24.70
CA GLU A 398 -9.16 16.10 24.32
C GLU A 398 -8.35 15.61 25.53
N ALA A 399 -8.42 14.31 25.80
CA ALA A 399 -7.78 13.71 26.96
C ALA A 399 -7.20 12.33 26.64
N HIS A 400 -6.01 12.05 27.17
CA HIS A 400 -5.43 10.73 27.25
C HIS A 400 -5.90 10.05 28.55
N VAL A 401 -6.51 8.88 28.44
CA VAL A 401 -7.14 8.19 29.60
C VAL A 401 -6.15 8.02 30.75
N ARG A 402 -4.95 7.55 30.46
CA ARG A 402 -3.94 7.29 31.49
C ARG A 402 -3.41 8.60 32.11
N ASP A 403 -3.05 9.57 31.28
CA ASP A 403 -2.43 10.81 31.72
C ASP A 403 -3.33 11.62 32.63
N PHE A 404 -4.63 11.62 32.34
CA PHE A 404 -5.61 12.46 33.03
C PHE A 404 -5.67 12.22 34.54
N THR A 405 -5.27 11.03 35.00
CA THR A 405 -5.26 10.67 36.43
C THR A 405 -3.90 10.24 36.95
N SER A 406 -2.82 10.40 36.17
CA SER A 406 -1.48 9.89 36.53
C SER A 406 -0.68 10.80 37.43
N ASP A 407 -1.07 12.09 37.60
CA ASP A 407 -0.34 13.00 38.47
C ASP A 407 -0.35 12.51 39.93
N PRO A 408 0.80 12.32 40.60
CA PRO A 408 0.88 11.92 41.99
C PRO A 408 0.16 12.91 42.96
N ALA A 409 0.06 14.18 42.58
CA ALA A 409 -0.60 15.20 43.43
C ALA A 409 -2.08 14.92 43.64
N ILE A 410 -2.77 14.30 42.68
CA ILE A 410 -4.18 13.93 42.78
C ILE A 410 -4.42 12.50 43.28
N ALA A 411 -3.37 11.75 43.58
CA ALA A 411 -3.50 10.34 43.99
C ALA A 411 -4.41 10.15 45.21
N LYS A 412 -4.38 11.09 46.17
CA LYS A 412 -5.24 11.09 47.37
C LYS A 412 -6.73 11.30 47.05
N ASP A 413 -7.05 11.85 45.87
CA ASP A 413 -8.42 12.18 45.47
C ASP A 413 -9.02 11.06 44.61
N LEU A 414 -8.27 9.96 44.40
CA LEU A 414 -8.69 8.80 43.62
C LEU A 414 -8.96 7.62 44.53
N THR A 415 -10.09 6.93 44.31
CA THR A 415 -10.39 5.65 44.95
C THR A 415 -10.09 4.47 44.05
N LYS A 416 -9.94 4.73 42.73
CA LYS A 416 -9.65 3.77 41.69
C LYS A 416 -8.19 3.85 41.24
N PRO A 417 -7.63 2.77 40.67
CA PRO A 417 -6.26 2.79 40.13
C PRO A 417 -6.10 3.89 39.09
N PHE A 418 -5.06 4.72 39.22
CA PHE A 418 -4.77 5.79 38.26
C PHE A 418 -4.61 5.24 36.83
N GLY A 419 -4.90 6.06 35.84
CA GLY A 419 -4.72 5.74 34.43
C GLY A 419 -5.73 4.76 33.89
N THR A 420 -6.78 4.43 34.64
CA THR A 420 -7.85 3.53 34.22
C THR A 420 -9.12 4.26 33.82
N PHE A 421 -9.99 3.56 33.06
CA PHE A 421 -11.34 4.07 32.77
C PHE A 421 -12.14 4.41 34.04
N GLU A 422 -11.98 3.59 35.08
CA GLU A 422 -12.67 3.84 36.35
C GLU A 422 -12.16 5.11 37.06
N ALA A 423 -10.85 5.36 37.07
CA ALA A 423 -10.29 6.58 37.63
C ALA A 423 -10.69 7.83 36.82
N PHE A 424 -10.80 7.70 35.50
CA PHE A 424 -11.26 8.80 34.64
C PHE A 424 -12.69 9.22 35.00
N ILE A 425 -13.57 8.27 35.34
CA ILE A 425 -14.95 8.55 35.79
C ILE A 425 -14.95 9.45 37.00
N GLU A 426 -14.03 9.27 37.95
CA GLU A 426 -13.94 10.11 39.18
C GLU A 426 -13.63 11.59 38.89
N LYS A 427 -13.17 11.92 37.68
CA LYS A 427 -12.86 13.28 37.23
C LYS A 427 -13.87 13.87 36.23
N LEU A 428 -14.95 13.17 35.91
CA LEU A 428 -15.95 13.64 34.96
C LEU A 428 -16.69 14.89 35.43
N ASP A 429 -16.94 15.02 36.74
CA ASP A 429 -17.63 16.20 37.31
C ASP A 429 -16.78 17.46 37.15
N TYR A 430 -15.44 17.35 37.27
CA TYR A 430 -14.53 18.46 36.97
C TYR A 430 -14.69 18.93 35.51
N LEU A 431 -14.74 18.01 34.53
CA LEU A 431 -14.94 18.38 33.13
C LEU A 431 -16.31 19.01 32.87
N LYS A 432 -17.35 18.49 33.52
CA LYS A 432 -18.70 19.06 33.45
C LYS A 432 -18.75 20.48 34.02
N ASP A 433 -18.13 20.72 35.15
CA ASP A 433 -18.08 22.02 35.80
C ASP A 433 -17.26 23.04 34.99
N LEU A 434 -16.27 22.56 34.24
CA LEU A 434 -15.50 23.37 33.30
C LEU A 434 -16.33 23.78 32.05
N GLY A 435 -17.51 23.19 31.86
CA GLY A 435 -18.40 23.49 30.75
C GLY A 435 -18.15 22.65 29.49
N VAL A 436 -17.41 21.54 29.62
CA VAL A 436 -17.14 20.62 28.50
C VAL A 436 -18.44 19.97 28.03
N THR A 437 -18.66 19.97 26.73
CA THR A 437 -19.81 19.30 26.10
C THR A 437 -19.45 17.92 25.53
N HIS A 438 -18.20 17.76 25.06
CA HIS A 438 -17.71 16.52 24.49
C HIS A 438 -16.30 16.21 24.99
N ILE A 439 -16.08 14.96 25.34
CA ILE A 439 -14.76 14.45 25.69
C ILE A 439 -14.25 13.65 24.47
N GLN A 440 -13.15 14.11 23.90
CA GLN A 440 -12.43 13.39 22.85
C GLN A 440 -11.30 12.58 23.48
N LEU A 441 -11.43 11.27 23.44
CA LEU A 441 -10.38 10.40 23.99
C LEU A 441 -9.29 10.16 22.93
N LEU A 442 -8.02 10.28 23.32
CA LEU A 442 -6.95 9.69 22.55
C LEU A 442 -7.19 8.18 22.41
N PRO A 443 -6.56 7.49 21.46
CA PRO A 443 -6.94 6.13 21.11
C PRO A 443 -7.06 5.20 22.32
N VAL A 444 -8.21 4.53 22.41
CA VAL A 444 -8.53 3.52 23.43
C VAL A 444 -8.42 2.09 22.91
N LEU A 445 -8.13 1.95 21.61
CA LEU A 445 -7.94 0.66 20.97
C LEU A 445 -6.63 0.01 21.42
N SER A 446 -6.57 -1.32 21.30
CA SER A 446 -5.34 -2.06 21.62
C SER A 446 -4.20 -1.62 20.70
N TYR A 447 -3.16 -1.06 21.26
CA TYR A 447 -1.97 -0.61 20.56
C TYR A 447 -0.76 -1.50 20.86
N TYR A 448 0.24 -1.48 19.98
CA TYR A 448 1.32 -2.48 19.95
C TYR A 448 2.42 -2.21 20.99
N PHE A 449 2.98 -1.00 21.02
CA PHE A 449 4.15 -0.70 21.87
C PHE A 449 3.72 -0.36 23.30
N VAL A 450 3.44 -1.42 24.09
CA VAL A 450 3.00 -1.29 25.48
C VAL A 450 3.21 -2.58 26.25
N ASN A 451 3.42 -2.46 27.56
CA ASN A 451 3.35 -3.56 28.52
C ASN A 451 2.15 -3.33 29.46
N GLU A 452 1.01 -3.95 29.14
CA GLU A 452 -0.22 -3.84 29.92
C GLU A 452 -0.09 -4.42 31.34
N LEU A 453 0.83 -5.37 31.54
CA LEU A 453 1.09 -5.96 32.88
C LEU A 453 1.75 -4.99 33.85
N LYS A 454 2.26 -3.87 33.34
CA LYS A 454 2.87 -2.78 34.13
C LYS A 454 2.02 -1.51 34.14
N ASN A 455 0.73 -1.60 33.89
CA ASN A 455 -0.15 -0.44 33.86
C ASN A 455 -0.29 0.28 35.20
N HIS A 456 0.02 -0.40 36.32
CA HIS A 456 0.03 0.13 37.68
C HIS A 456 1.31 0.90 38.03
N GLU A 457 2.33 0.87 37.18
CA GLU A 457 3.58 1.60 37.39
C GLU A 457 3.44 3.04 36.87
N ARG A 458 3.81 4.03 37.70
CA ARG A 458 3.88 5.42 37.26
C ARG A 458 5.13 5.64 36.41
N LEU A 459 5.07 6.63 35.51
CA LEU A 459 6.23 7.09 34.77
C LEU A 459 7.25 7.66 35.77
N SER A 460 8.44 7.06 35.80
CA SER A 460 9.56 7.57 36.61
C SER A 460 10.37 8.63 35.88
N ASP A 461 10.33 8.62 34.54
CA ASP A 461 11.02 9.56 33.65
C ASP A 461 10.14 9.81 32.41
N TYR A 462 9.68 11.04 32.27
CA TYR A 462 8.74 11.47 31.24
C TYR A 462 9.26 11.25 29.81
N ALA A 463 10.55 11.36 29.59
CA ALA A 463 11.18 11.25 28.25
C ALA A 463 11.79 9.87 27.97
N SER A 464 11.63 8.91 28.89
CA SER A 464 12.27 7.58 28.78
C SER A 464 11.50 6.65 27.88
N SER A 465 12.18 5.94 26.99
CA SER A 465 11.62 4.84 26.18
C SER A 465 11.10 3.67 27.03
N ASN A 466 11.53 3.59 28.30
CA ASN A 466 11.11 2.59 29.27
C ASN A 466 9.90 3.01 30.10
N SER A 467 9.31 4.15 29.81
CA SER A 467 8.22 4.74 30.59
C SER A 467 6.88 4.05 30.40
N ASN A 468 6.76 3.12 29.46
CA ASN A 468 5.49 2.50 29.07
C ASN A 468 4.42 3.53 28.61
N TYR A 469 4.89 4.67 28.11
CA TYR A 469 4.06 5.77 27.64
C TYR A 469 3.80 5.65 26.14
N ASN A 470 2.53 5.72 25.74
CA ASN A 470 2.13 5.67 24.34
C ASN A 470 0.82 6.42 24.14
N TRP A 471 0.71 7.19 23.09
CA TRP A 471 -0.52 7.89 22.72
C TRP A 471 -1.59 6.96 22.13
N GLY A 472 -1.20 5.74 21.69
CA GLY A 472 -2.11 4.73 21.18
C GLY A 472 -2.32 4.76 19.67
N TYR A 473 -1.53 5.53 18.91
CA TYR A 473 -1.67 5.64 17.44
C TYR A 473 -0.95 4.54 16.64
N ASP A 474 -0.58 3.43 17.28
CA ASP A 474 -0.02 2.23 16.69
C ASP A 474 -0.92 1.00 16.94
N PRO A 475 -2.18 0.99 16.48
CA PRO A 475 -3.14 -0.05 16.81
C PRO A 475 -2.70 -1.42 16.26
N GLN A 476 -2.79 -2.45 17.10
CA GLN A 476 -2.67 -3.85 16.68
C GLN A 476 -4.02 -4.49 16.36
N ASN A 477 -5.11 -3.93 16.87
CA ASN A 477 -6.48 -4.35 16.59
C ASN A 477 -7.44 -3.17 16.69
N TYR A 478 -8.38 -3.06 15.73
CA TYR A 478 -9.34 -1.95 15.65
C TYR A 478 -10.67 -2.19 16.37
N PHE A 479 -10.91 -3.40 16.89
CA PHE A 479 -12.17 -3.76 17.54
C PHE A 479 -12.01 -4.17 19.00
N SER A 480 -10.78 -4.13 19.51
CA SER A 480 -10.46 -4.46 20.90
C SER A 480 -9.90 -3.25 21.63
N LEU A 481 -10.28 -3.09 22.88
CA LEU A 481 -9.74 -2.07 23.76
C LEU A 481 -8.36 -2.46 24.29
N THR A 482 -7.52 -1.46 24.57
CA THR A 482 -6.27 -1.71 25.30
C THR A 482 -6.54 -2.11 26.73
N GLY A 483 -5.77 -3.06 27.26
CA GLY A 483 -5.76 -3.41 28.67
C GLY A 483 -5.04 -2.40 29.54
N MET A 484 -4.30 -1.47 28.93
CA MET A 484 -3.55 -0.43 29.66
C MET A 484 -4.45 0.46 30.52
N TYR A 485 -5.71 0.65 30.10
CA TYR A 485 -6.69 1.48 30.80
C TYR A 485 -7.69 0.68 31.62
N SER A 486 -7.48 -0.65 31.74
CA SER A 486 -8.30 -1.51 32.60
C SER A 486 -7.70 -1.62 34.00
N SER A 487 -8.54 -1.74 35.00
CA SER A 487 -8.11 -2.03 36.38
C SER A 487 -7.58 -3.46 36.55
N ASP A 488 -7.89 -4.36 35.59
CA ASP A 488 -7.36 -5.70 35.51
C ASP A 488 -7.10 -6.09 34.03
N PRO A 489 -5.89 -5.85 33.53
CA PRO A 489 -5.53 -6.19 32.14
C PRO A 489 -5.62 -7.67 31.80
N LYS A 490 -5.51 -8.57 32.80
CA LYS A 490 -5.59 -10.02 32.60
C LYS A 490 -7.01 -10.52 32.40
N ASN A 491 -8.02 -9.72 32.75
CA ASN A 491 -9.40 -10.05 32.52
C ASN A 491 -9.90 -9.41 31.21
N PRO A 492 -10.12 -10.18 30.13
CA PRO A 492 -10.48 -9.64 28.83
C PRO A 492 -11.89 -9.04 28.79
N GLU A 493 -12.78 -9.41 29.70
CA GLU A 493 -14.14 -8.87 29.78
C GLU A 493 -14.17 -7.53 30.51
N LYS A 494 -13.27 -7.34 31.48
CA LYS A 494 -13.30 -6.18 32.37
C LYS A 494 -13.03 -4.88 31.63
N ARG A 495 -12.06 -4.85 30.70
CA ARG A 495 -11.77 -3.65 29.90
C ARG A 495 -13.00 -3.17 29.11
N ILE A 496 -13.84 -4.10 28.62
CA ILE A 496 -15.07 -3.78 27.90
C ILE A 496 -16.12 -3.20 28.86
N ALA A 497 -16.33 -3.86 29.99
CA ALA A 497 -17.30 -3.41 31.00
C ALA A 497 -16.97 -2.01 31.55
N GLU A 498 -15.69 -1.76 31.85
CA GLU A 498 -15.20 -0.49 32.36
C GLU A 498 -15.34 0.64 31.32
N PHE A 499 -15.01 0.37 30.06
CA PHE A 499 -15.16 1.37 28.98
C PHE A 499 -16.63 1.70 28.72
N LYS A 500 -17.51 0.69 28.66
CA LYS A 500 -18.96 0.92 28.53
C LYS A 500 -19.49 1.74 29.68
N ASN A 501 -19.00 1.48 30.91
CA ASN A 501 -19.36 2.26 32.06
C ASN A 501 -18.87 3.72 31.96
N LEU A 502 -17.65 3.96 31.49
CA LEU A 502 -17.14 5.30 31.23
C LEU A 502 -18.04 6.08 30.27
N ILE A 503 -18.38 5.48 29.13
CA ILE A 503 -19.29 6.11 28.15
C ILE A 503 -20.64 6.42 28.78
N ASN A 504 -21.22 5.48 29.55
CA ASN A 504 -22.48 5.66 30.22
C ASN A 504 -22.43 6.81 31.23
N GLU A 505 -21.37 6.91 32.01
CA GLU A 505 -21.18 7.99 33.02
C GLU A 505 -20.93 9.36 32.38
N ILE A 506 -20.29 9.43 31.20
CA ILE A 506 -20.17 10.65 30.39
C ILE A 506 -21.58 11.09 29.94
N HIS A 507 -22.36 10.18 29.39
CA HIS A 507 -23.70 10.46 28.90
C HIS A 507 -24.68 10.89 30.02
N LYS A 508 -24.64 10.23 31.18
CA LYS A 508 -25.46 10.60 32.36
C LYS A 508 -25.20 12.03 32.83
N ARG A 509 -23.97 12.53 32.63
CA ARG A 509 -23.62 13.92 32.97
C ARG A 509 -23.97 14.93 31.90
N GLY A 510 -24.62 14.50 30.81
CA GLY A 510 -25.03 15.36 29.71
C GLY A 510 -23.87 15.77 28.77
N MET A 511 -22.82 14.98 28.71
CA MET A 511 -21.70 15.14 27.78
C MET A 511 -21.71 14.06 26.72
N GLY A 512 -21.05 14.31 25.58
CA GLY A 512 -20.79 13.34 24.51
C GLY A 512 -19.38 12.80 24.60
N ALA A 513 -19.15 11.59 24.00
CA ALA A 513 -17.83 11.01 23.82
C ALA A 513 -17.47 10.96 22.34
N ILE A 514 -16.22 11.26 22.01
CA ILE A 514 -15.63 11.20 20.67
C ILE A 514 -14.44 10.22 20.76
N LEU A 515 -14.35 9.29 19.77
CA LEU A 515 -13.28 8.29 19.66
C LEU A 515 -12.54 8.46 18.34
#